data_59b221aaad8711cd75aedf311d11e5a8
#
_entry.id   59b221aaad8711cd75aedf311d11e5a8
#
_cell.length_a   1.000
_cell.length_b   1.000
_cell.length_c   1.000
_cell.angle_alpha   90.00
_cell.angle_beta   90.00
_cell.angle_gamma   90.00
#
_symmetry.space_group_name_H-M   'P 1'
#
loop_
_entity.id
_entity.type
_entity.pdbx_description
1 polymer ?
#
loop_
_entity_poly.entity_id
_entity_poly.type
_entity_poly.pdbx_seq_one_letter_code
_entity_poly.pdbx_strand_id
1 'polypeptide(L)'
;MLYNAHNGSVRVGNSEMDYISFGNGNKNLIMLPGLGDGLATVKGMAFVFSMMYRIYAKEFTVYVFSRKNHLQEGYSTREMAKDHAEAMTALGISKADVLGISQGGMIAQYLAIDYPGLVNKLILAVTSANSNEIIKRVAGVWIEMAKQGNYKDLMIDTAEKSYSEKYLKKYRRIYPFIGKIGKPKSFKRFLIQAASCISHNAYAELSNIVCPTLVIGGDCDKIVGTTAASAIAKKISHSELFIYNGLGHAAYEEAKDFNERILNFLTR
;
A
#
# COMPACT_ATOMS: atom_id res chain seq x y z
N MET A 1 -26.29 1.79 -2.31
CA MET A 1 -25.16 2.28 -3.16
C MET A 1 -24.58 1.13 -3.94
N LEU A 2 -23.92 1.39 -5.07
CA LEU A 2 -23.28 0.36 -5.87
C LEU A 2 -22.24 -0.37 -5.04
N TYR A 3 -22.27 -1.71 -5.05
CA TYR A 3 -21.39 -2.58 -4.22
C TYR A 3 -21.39 -2.27 -2.72
N ASN A 4 -22.46 -1.69 -2.18
CA ASN A 4 -22.56 -1.34 -0.75
C ASN A 4 -21.37 -0.46 -0.26
N ALA A 5 -20.98 0.55 -1.05
CA ALA A 5 -19.81 1.37 -0.81
C ALA A 5 -20.07 2.42 0.30
N HIS A 6 -19.23 2.43 1.34
CA HIS A 6 -19.33 3.32 2.49
C HIS A 6 -17.99 4.01 2.80
N ASN A 7 -18.07 5.26 3.26
CA ASN A 7 -16.94 5.94 3.90
C ASN A 7 -17.12 5.85 5.41
N GLY A 8 -16.06 5.56 6.13
CA GLY A 8 -16.05 5.46 7.58
C GLY A 8 -14.81 6.06 8.21
N SER A 9 -14.87 6.21 9.53
CA SER A 9 -13.73 6.53 10.36
C SER A 9 -13.78 5.65 11.61
N VAL A 10 -12.63 5.19 12.07
CA VAL A 10 -12.50 4.38 13.27
C VAL A 10 -11.50 5.03 14.22
N ARG A 11 -11.81 5.03 15.52
CA ARG A 11 -10.90 5.56 16.54
C ARG A 11 -9.80 4.54 16.82
N VAL A 12 -8.55 5.01 16.76
CA VAL A 12 -7.34 4.22 17.04
C VAL A 12 -6.48 5.02 18.01
N GLY A 13 -6.41 4.57 19.25
CA GLY A 13 -5.77 5.34 20.32
C GLY A 13 -6.38 6.74 20.47
N ASN A 14 -5.56 7.76 20.34
CA ASN A 14 -5.94 9.17 20.47
C ASN A 14 -6.28 9.87 19.13
N SER A 15 -6.35 9.12 18.04
CA SER A 15 -6.61 9.66 16.70
C SER A 15 -7.71 8.87 15.98
N GLU A 16 -8.13 9.37 14.84
CA GLU A 16 -9.01 8.68 13.92
C GLU A 16 -8.24 8.16 12.71
N MET A 17 -8.73 7.08 12.15
CA MET A 17 -8.27 6.47 10.90
C MET A 17 -9.43 6.43 9.93
N ASP A 18 -9.30 7.12 8.79
CA ASP A 18 -10.27 7.04 7.72
C ASP A 18 -10.20 5.67 7.04
N TYR A 19 -11.34 5.10 6.71
CA TYR A 19 -11.42 3.91 5.88
C TYR A 19 -12.60 4.01 4.90
N ILE A 20 -12.59 3.15 3.93
CA ILE A 20 -13.75 2.87 3.08
C ILE A 20 -14.02 1.38 3.10
N SER A 21 -15.29 1.01 2.90
CA SER A 21 -15.67 -0.40 2.72
C SER A 21 -16.62 -0.56 1.55
N PHE A 22 -16.58 -1.73 0.91
CA PHE A 22 -17.49 -2.11 -0.17
C PHE A 22 -17.51 -3.63 -0.34
N GLY A 23 -18.50 -4.13 -1.08
CA GLY A 23 -18.71 -5.55 -1.32
C GLY A 23 -19.70 -6.18 -0.34
N ASN A 24 -20.12 -7.41 -0.65
CA ASN A 24 -21.14 -8.15 0.11
C ASN A 24 -20.69 -9.60 0.41
N GLY A 25 -19.43 -9.93 0.19
CA GLY A 25 -18.88 -11.23 0.51
C GLY A 25 -18.73 -11.44 2.01
N ASN A 26 -18.65 -12.72 2.40
CA ASN A 26 -18.53 -13.14 3.79
C ASN A 26 -17.07 -13.20 4.31
N LYS A 27 -16.11 -13.01 3.43
CA LYS A 27 -14.69 -12.90 3.77
C LYS A 27 -14.28 -11.43 3.85
N ASN A 28 -13.30 -11.10 4.67
CA ASN A 28 -12.76 -9.74 4.76
C ASN A 28 -11.46 -9.65 3.95
N LEU A 29 -11.32 -8.57 3.16
CA LEU A 29 -10.08 -8.20 2.50
C LEU A 29 -9.67 -6.80 2.95
N ILE A 30 -8.52 -6.70 3.61
CA ILE A 30 -7.92 -5.42 4.00
C ILE A 30 -6.95 -4.98 2.91
N MET A 31 -7.10 -3.77 2.41
CA MET A 31 -6.15 -3.14 1.48
C MET A 31 -5.41 -2.00 2.18
N LEU A 32 -4.09 -2.05 2.14
CA LEU A 32 -3.20 -1.04 2.69
C LEU A 32 -2.50 -0.31 1.54
N PRO A 33 -2.87 0.95 1.25
CA PRO A 33 -2.30 1.73 0.16
C PRO A 33 -0.80 2.04 0.36
N GLY A 34 -0.14 2.49 -0.72
CA GLY A 34 1.22 3.00 -0.67
C GLY A 34 1.34 4.38 -0.01
N LEU A 35 2.50 5.01 -0.19
CA LEU A 35 2.88 6.30 0.42
C LEU A 35 1.96 7.48 0.01
N GLY A 36 1.23 7.36 -1.11
CA GLY A 36 0.24 8.36 -1.53
C GLY A 36 -0.82 8.68 -0.47
N ASP A 37 -1.11 7.74 0.45
CA ASP A 37 -1.97 7.99 1.61
C ASP A 37 -1.48 9.14 2.50
N GLY A 38 -0.18 9.41 2.52
CA GLY A 38 0.39 10.56 3.22
C GLY A 38 -0.04 11.91 2.65
N LEU A 39 -0.37 11.97 1.37
CA LEU A 39 -0.85 13.16 0.68
C LEU A 39 -2.36 13.33 0.81
N ALA A 40 -3.12 12.24 0.69
CA ALA A 40 -4.57 12.23 0.81
C ALA A 40 -5.06 10.88 1.37
N THR A 41 -5.99 10.92 2.34
CA THR A 41 -6.63 9.70 2.85
C THR A 41 -7.67 9.18 1.86
N VAL A 42 -8.16 7.96 2.11
CA VAL A 42 -9.24 7.35 1.30
C VAL A 42 -10.61 7.99 1.55
N LYS A 43 -10.70 8.99 2.40
CA LYS A 43 -11.96 9.67 2.74
C LYS A 43 -12.67 10.20 1.50
N GLY A 44 -13.93 9.84 1.33
CA GLY A 44 -14.73 10.25 0.18
C GLY A 44 -14.55 9.38 -1.07
N MET A 45 -13.64 8.40 -1.05
CA MET A 45 -13.26 7.61 -2.23
C MET A 45 -14.02 6.28 -2.36
N ALA A 46 -14.98 5.98 -1.49
CA ALA A 46 -15.65 4.68 -1.46
C ALA A 46 -16.24 4.26 -2.82
N PHE A 47 -16.92 5.16 -3.52
CA PHE A 47 -17.50 4.89 -4.83
C PHE A 47 -16.41 4.57 -5.87
N VAL A 48 -15.35 5.39 -5.94
CA VAL A 48 -14.26 5.21 -6.91
C VAL A 48 -13.56 3.87 -6.70
N PHE A 49 -13.19 3.56 -5.45
CA PHE A 49 -12.52 2.29 -5.13
C PHE A 49 -13.44 1.08 -5.37
N SER A 50 -14.73 1.18 -5.06
CA SER A 50 -15.67 0.09 -5.32
C SER A 50 -15.80 -0.25 -6.81
N MET A 51 -15.63 0.74 -7.69
CA MET A 51 -15.59 0.52 -9.15
C MET A 51 -14.26 -0.05 -9.61
N MET A 52 -13.13 0.46 -9.09
CA MET A 52 -11.79 0.00 -9.46
C MET A 52 -11.55 -1.46 -9.04
N TYR A 53 -11.98 -1.82 -7.84
CA TYR A 53 -11.74 -3.12 -7.21
C TYR A 53 -12.98 -4.01 -7.13
N ARG A 54 -13.98 -3.75 -7.99
CA ARG A 54 -15.26 -4.48 -8.02
C ARG A 54 -15.10 -6.00 -8.16
N ILE A 55 -13.99 -6.47 -8.71
CA ILE A 55 -13.69 -7.89 -8.88
C ILE A 55 -13.70 -8.64 -7.54
N TYR A 56 -13.37 -7.98 -6.44
CA TYR A 56 -13.37 -8.58 -5.10
C TYR A 56 -14.74 -8.53 -4.42
N ALA A 57 -15.64 -7.64 -4.86
CA ALA A 57 -16.87 -7.29 -4.14
C ALA A 57 -17.89 -8.43 -3.97
N LYS A 58 -17.79 -9.50 -4.76
CA LYS A 58 -18.66 -10.68 -4.65
C LYS A 58 -18.21 -11.61 -3.52
N GLU A 59 -16.91 -11.84 -3.41
CA GLU A 59 -16.34 -12.81 -2.47
C GLU A 59 -16.00 -12.17 -1.12
N PHE A 60 -15.75 -10.84 -1.11
CA PHE A 60 -15.22 -10.12 0.03
C PHE A 60 -16.07 -8.90 0.40
N THR A 61 -16.08 -8.61 1.70
CA THR A 61 -16.23 -7.25 2.20
C THR A 61 -14.82 -6.64 2.24
N VAL A 62 -14.59 -5.67 1.38
CA VAL A 62 -13.27 -5.01 1.21
C VAL A 62 -13.20 -3.78 2.09
N TYR A 63 -12.13 -3.64 2.85
CA TYR A 63 -11.78 -2.44 3.62
C TYR A 63 -10.49 -1.86 3.09
N VAL A 64 -10.46 -0.57 2.77
CA VAL A 64 -9.22 0.15 2.45
C VAL A 64 -8.95 1.12 3.59
N PHE A 65 -7.88 0.89 4.33
CA PHE A 65 -7.52 1.72 5.47
C PHE A 65 -6.45 2.75 5.10
N SER A 66 -6.69 4.00 5.46
CA SER A 66 -5.62 5.01 5.57
C SER A 66 -4.78 4.78 6.83
N ARG A 67 -3.69 5.53 7.00
CA ARG A 67 -3.01 5.65 8.31
C ARG A 67 -3.77 6.65 9.17
N LYS A 68 -3.52 6.64 10.47
CA LYS A 68 -4.09 7.64 11.40
C LYS A 68 -3.95 9.06 10.86
N ASN A 69 -4.95 9.88 11.14
CA ASN A 69 -4.96 11.28 10.71
C ASN A 69 -3.86 12.09 11.38
N HIS A 70 -3.51 11.75 12.63
CA HIS A 70 -2.42 12.38 13.38
C HIS A 70 -1.33 11.35 13.66
N LEU A 71 -0.20 11.50 13.00
CA LEU A 71 1.02 10.75 13.20
C LEU A 71 2.05 11.61 13.94
N GLN A 72 2.81 10.99 14.85
CA GLN A 72 3.93 11.63 15.55
C GLN A 72 5.21 11.50 14.70
N GLU A 73 6.17 12.38 14.91
CA GLU A 73 7.50 12.24 14.30
C GLU A 73 8.16 10.93 14.76
N GLY A 74 8.86 10.26 13.85
CA GLY A 74 9.49 8.97 14.12
C GLY A 74 8.53 7.77 14.06
N TYR A 75 7.25 7.97 13.71
CA TYR A 75 6.26 6.90 13.66
C TYR A 75 6.62 5.84 12.62
N SER A 76 6.89 4.63 13.09
CA SER A 76 7.39 3.52 12.28
C SER A 76 6.29 2.77 11.54
N THR A 77 6.67 2.00 10.52
CA THR A 77 5.75 1.06 9.84
C THR A 77 5.20 -0.03 10.78
N ARG A 78 5.94 -0.38 11.85
CA ARG A 78 5.48 -1.34 12.87
C ARG A 78 4.39 -0.75 13.75
N GLU A 79 4.53 0.51 14.16
CA GLU A 79 3.47 1.23 14.89
C GLU A 79 2.23 1.42 14.02
N MET A 80 2.41 1.70 12.71
CA MET A 80 1.28 1.73 11.76
C MET A 80 0.58 0.36 11.66
N ALA A 81 1.32 -0.75 11.71
CA ALA A 81 0.73 -2.09 11.73
C ALA A 81 -0.10 -2.35 12.99
N LYS A 82 0.39 -1.91 14.15
CA LYS A 82 -0.37 -1.94 15.42
C LYS A 82 -1.69 -1.16 15.29
N ASP A 83 -1.64 0.04 14.70
CA ASP A 83 -2.85 0.84 14.46
C ASP A 83 -3.88 0.11 13.61
N HIS A 84 -3.43 -0.61 12.56
CA HIS A 84 -4.33 -1.39 11.71
C HIS A 84 -4.93 -2.58 12.47
N ALA A 85 -4.16 -3.26 13.33
CA ALA A 85 -4.68 -4.32 14.19
C ALA A 85 -5.75 -3.80 15.16
N GLU A 86 -5.52 -2.62 15.77
CA GLU A 86 -6.50 -1.95 16.63
C GLU A 86 -7.76 -1.56 15.83
N ALA A 87 -7.61 -1.03 14.61
CA ALA A 87 -8.73 -0.67 13.74
C ALA A 87 -9.56 -1.90 13.34
N MET A 88 -8.91 -3.01 12.98
CA MET A 88 -9.59 -4.28 12.68
C MET A 88 -10.40 -4.75 13.90
N THR A 89 -9.80 -4.74 15.07
CA THR A 89 -10.49 -5.14 16.34
C THR A 89 -11.68 -4.24 16.62
N ALA A 90 -11.53 -2.92 16.50
CA ALA A 90 -12.60 -1.96 16.75
C ALA A 90 -13.78 -2.09 15.77
N LEU A 91 -13.53 -2.59 14.57
CA LEU A 91 -14.55 -2.87 13.55
C LEU A 91 -15.09 -4.32 13.61
N GLY A 92 -14.68 -5.12 14.60
CA GLY A 92 -15.11 -6.52 14.74
C GLY A 92 -14.53 -7.47 13.70
N ILE A 93 -13.44 -7.08 13.03
CA ILE A 93 -12.76 -7.90 12.02
C ILE A 93 -11.76 -8.82 12.74
N SER A 94 -12.18 -10.04 13.02
CA SER A 94 -11.36 -11.02 13.75
C SER A 94 -10.27 -11.65 12.91
N LYS A 95 -10.45 -11.73 11.58
CA LYS A 95 -9.48 -12.26 10.63
C LYS A 95 -9.77 -11.75 9.22
N ALA A 96 -8.74 -11.47 8.43
CA ALA A 96 -8.87 -11.00 7.06
C ALA A 96 -7.72 -11.47 6.18
N ASP A 97 -7.95 -11.48 4.87
CA ASP A 97 -6.88 -11.46 3.88
C ASP A 97 -6.33 -10.03 3.77
N VAL A 98 -5.02 -9.88 3.57
CA VAL A 98 -4.37 -8.56 3.58
C VAL A 98 -3.60 -8.33 2.29
N LEU A 99 -3.91 -7.24 1.59
CA LEU A 99 -3.16 -6.75 0.43
C LEU A 99 -2.42 -5.46 0.81
N GLY A 100 -1.10 -5.52 0.88
CA GLY A 100 -0.24 -4.35 1.10
C GLY A 100 0.49 -3.95 -0.17
N ILE A 101 0.31 -2.69 -0.60
CA ILE A 101 0.98 -2.11 -1.78
C ILE A 101 2.08 -1.16 -1.30
N SER A 102 3.32 -1.36 -1.77
CA SER A 102 4.45 -0.47 -1.47
C SER A 102 4.65 -0.28 0.04
N GLN A 103 4.56 0.93 0.60
CA GLN A 103 4.58 1.16 2.05
C GLN A 103 3.49 0.35 2.78
N GLY A 104 2.30 0.19 2.18
CA GLY A 104 1.27 -0.69 2.73
C GLY A 104 1.74 -2.13 2.89
N GLY A 105 2.60 -2.60 1.99
CA GLY A 105 3.27 -3.90 2.10
C GLY A 105 4.29 -3.96 3.25
N MET A 106 5.03 -2.87 3.50
CA MET A 106 5.92 -2.77 4.67
C MET A 106 5.14 -2.87 5.98
N ILE A 107 3.97 -2.25 6.04
CA ILE A 107 3.05 -2.31 7.19
C ILE A 107 2.45 -3.71 7.31
N ALA A 108 1.99 -4.30 6.20
CA ALA A 108 1.38 -5.62 6.16
C ALA A 108 2.34 -6.73 6.64
N GLN A 109 3.65 -6.58 6.41
CA GLN A 109 4.67 -7.49 6.95
C GLN A 109 4.61 -7.51 8.48
N TYR A 110 4.66 -6.35 9.15
CA TYR A 110 4.57 -6.29 10.61
C TYR A 110 3.19 -6.69 11.14
N LEU A 111 2.13 -6.41 10.39
CA LEU A 111 0.80 -6.92 10.77
C LEU A 111 0.77 -8.46 10.81
N ALA A 112 1.38 -9.11 9.82
CA ALA A 112 1.45 -10.57 9.79
C ALA A 112 2.44 -11.16 10.80
N ILE A 113 3.54 -10.46 11.12
CA ILE A 113 4.55 -10.88 12.10
C ILE A 113 3.99 -10.76 13.52
N ASP A 114 3.44 -9.59 13.88
CA ASP A 114 3.07 -9.25 15.25
C ASP A 114 1.66 -9.74 15.61
N TYR A 115 0.78 -9.89 14.60
CA TYR A 115 -0.63 -10.26 14.75
C TYR A 115 -1.04 -11.41 13.82
N PRO A 116 -0.34 -12.57 13.85
CA PRO A 116 -0.58 -13.66 12.89
C PRO A 116 -2.02 -14.20 12.93
N GLY A 117 -2.70 -14.07 14.07
CA GLY A 117 -4.11 -14.46 14.22
C GLY A 117 -5.08 -13.61 13.40
N LEU A 118 -4.71 -12.36 13.05
CA LEU A 118 -5.55 -11.46 12.26
C LEU A 118 -5.40 -11.66 10.75
N VAL A 119 -4.31 -12.27 10.27
CA VAL A 119 -4.00 -12.41 8.85
C VAL A 119 -4.24 -13.84 8.39
N ASN A 120 -5.15 -14.02 7.41
CA ASN A 120 -5.45 -15.31 6.82
C ASN A 120 -4.53 -15.62 5.64
N LYS A 121 -4.48 -14.74 4.65
CA LYS A 121 -3.54 -14.74 3.52
C LYS A 121 -2.94 -13.37 3.35
N LEU A 122 -1.71 -13.30 2.86
CA LEU A 122 -0.97 -12.04 2.71
C LEU A 122 -0.58 -11.83 1.25
N ILE A 123 -0.81 -10.62 0.74
CA ILE A 123 -0.29 -10.20 -0.56
C ILE A 123 0.64 -9.00 -0.34
N LEU A 124 1.88 -9.15 -0.78
CA LEU A 124 2.93 -8.13 -0.71
C LEU A 124 3.28 -7.68 -2.12
N ALA A 125 2.72 -6.54 -2.54
CA ALA A 125 2.88 -6.03 -3.89
C ALA A 125 3.83 -4.83 -3.93
N VAL A 126 4.83 -4.89 -4.83
CA VAL A 126 5.80 -3.82 -5.12
C VAL A 126 6.38 -3.17 -3.85
N THR A 127 6.81 -4.00 -2.91
CA THR A 127 7.27 -3.60 -1.57
C THR A 127 8.67 -4.14 -1.25
N SER A 128 9.25 -3.71 -0.16
CA SER A 128 10.55 -4.17 0.33
C SER A 128 10.46 -4.62 1.79
N ALA A 129 11.34 -5.53 2.18
CA ALA A 129 11.46 -5.98 3.58
C ALA A 129 12.34 -5.07 4.44
N ASN A 130 13.18 -4.27 3.81
CA ASN A 130 14.07 -3.34 4.48
C ASN A 130 14.36 -2.15 3.59
N SER A 131 14.81 -1.07 4.20
CA SER A 131 15.37 0.06 3.47
C SER A 131 16.66 -0.36 2.76
N ASN A 132 16.81 0.10 1.53
CA ASN A 132 18.01 -0.05 0.71
C ASN A 132 18.41 1.32 0.15
N GLU A 133 19.56 1.41 -0.53
CA GLU A 133 20.07 2.68 -1.06
C GLU A 133 19.14 3.33 -2.10
N ILE A 134 18.34 2.52 -2.82
CA ILE A 134 17.35 3.03 -3.79
C ILE A 134 16.22 3.73 -3.03
N ILE A 135 15.65 3.06 -2.01
CA ILE A 135 14.56 3.61 -1.17
C ILE A 135 15.04 4.89 -0.47
N LYS A 136 16.23 4.85 0.15
CA LYS A 136 16.80 6.02 0.84
C LYS A 136 16.94 7.22 -0.09
N ARG A 137 17.48 7.01 -1.28
CA ARG A 137 17.64 8.07 -2.28
C ARG A 137 16.29 8.59 -2.77
N VAL A 138 15.37 7.72 -3.16
CA VAL A 138 14.08 8.11 -3.74
C VAL A 138 13.21 8.81 -2.70
N ALA A 139 13.03 8.21 -1.52
CA ALA A 139 12.24 8.80 -0.46
C ALA A 139 12.89 10.08 0.09
N GLY A 140 14.24 10.15 0.14
CA GLY A 140 14.97 11.36 0.51
C GLY A 140 14.68 12.54 -0.42
N VAL A 141 14.71 12.32 -1.74
CA VAL A 141 14.35 13.34 -2.74
C VAL A 141 12.90 13.80 -2.55
N TRP A 142 11.97 12.86 -2.34
CA TRP A 142 10.56 13.18 -2.14
C TRP A 142 10.32 13.96 -0.82
N ILE A 143 11.06 13.65 0.23
CA ILE A 143 11.02 14.40 1.50
C ILE A 143 11.46 15.84 1.27
N GLU A 144 12.55 16.10 0.55
CA GLU A 144 13.01 17.46 0.27
C GLU A 144 12.02 18.24 -0.62
N MET A 145 11.46 17.60 -1.65
CA MET A 145 10.39 18.22 -2.45
C MET A 145 9.15 18.58 -1.61
N ALA A 146 8.76 17.68 -0.69
CA ALA A 146 7.62 17.90 0.20
C ALA A 146 7.88 19.03 1.21
N LYS A 147 9.07 19.12 1.80
CA LYS A 147 9.49 20.23 2.70
C LYS A 147 9.41 21.59 1.99
N GLN A 148 9.77 21.62 0.72
CA GLN A 148 9.70 22.83 -0.12
C GLN A 148 8.27 23.12 -0.62
N GLY A 149 7.30 22.24 -0.34
CA GLY A 149 5.92 22.37 -0.86
C GLY A 149 5.81 22.15 -2.37
N ASN A 150 6.83 21.54 -2.99
CA ASN A 150 6.94 21.31 -4.42
C ASN A 150 6.15 20.04 -4.84
N TYR A 151 4.82 20.13 -4.74
CA TYR A 151 3.91 19.01 -5.02
C TYR A 151 3.97 18.54 -6.48
N LYS A 152 4.10 19.51 -7.41
CA LYS A 152 4.12 19.17 -8.84
C LYS A 152 5.29 18.26 -9.20
N ASP A 153 6.50 18.63 -8.79
CA ASP A 153 7.68 17.85 -9.13
C ASP A 153 7.71 16.52 -8.37
N LEU A 154 7.20 16.50 -7.12
CA LEU A 154 6.99 15.26 -6.37
C LEU A 154 6.12 14.27 -7.15
N MET A 155 4.98 14.73 -7.69
CA MET A 155 4.07 13.86 -8.44
C MET A 155 4.66 13.41 -9.79
N ILE A 156 5.37 14.30 -10.49
CA ILE A 156 6.04 13.96 -11.75
C ILE A 156 7.15 12.94 -11.50
N ASP A 157 8.00 13.18 -10.51
CA ASP A 157 9.11 12.27 -10.17
C ASP A 157 8.60 10.90 -9.72
N THR A 158 7.50 10.87 -8.95
CA THR A 158 6.82 9.63 -8.58
C THR A 158 6.34 8.87 -9.82
N ALA A 159 5.69 9.56 -10.76
CA ALA A 159 5.21 8.94 -12.00
C ALA A 159 6.36 8.38 -12.85
N GLU A 160 7.43 9.17 -13.09
CA GLU A 160 8.60 8.78 -13.89
C GLU A 160 9.36 7.57 -13.32
N LYS A 161 9.29 7.37 -11.98
CA LYS A 161 9.90 6.21 -11.33
C LYS A 161 8.97 5.01 -11.24
N SER A 162 7.65 5.23 -11.25
CA SER A 162 6.65 4.17 -11.04
C SER A 162 6.26 3.45 -12.31
N TYR A 163 6.02 4.20 -13.39
CA TYR A 163 5.41 3.67 -14.60
C TYR A 163 6.41 3.25 -15.66
N SER A 164 5.98 2.33 -16.53
CA SER A 164 6.73 1.95 -17.73
C SER A 164 6.80 3.10 -18.74
N GLU A 165 7.83 3.10 -19.58
CA GLU A 165 7.98 4.11 -20.63
C GLU A 165 6.79 4.14 -21.60
N LYS A 166 6.19 2.97 -21.87
CA LYS A 166 4.98 2.86 -22.69
C LYS A 166 3.81 3.63 -22.09
N TYR A 167 3.65 3.58 -20.77
CA TYR A 167 2.60 4.30 -20.05
C TYR A 167 2.91 5.79 -19.99
N LEU A 168 4.16 6.17 -19.67
CA LEU A 168 4.61 7.55 -19.56
C LEU A 168 4.48 8.33 -20.88
N LYS A 169 4.77 7.74 -22.04
CA LYS A 169 4.55 8.38 -23.35
C LYS A 169 3.12 8.92 -23.51
N LYS A 170 2.14 8.21 -22.98
CA LYS A 170 0.75 8.62 -23.02
C LYS A 170 0.44 9.75 -22.03
N TYR A 171 1.02 9.71 -20.83
CA TYR A 171 0.61 10.55 -19.70
C TYR A 171 1.46 11.83 -19.52
N ARG A 172 2.69 11.90 -20.06
CA ARG A 172 3.55 13.10 -19.97
C ARG A 172 2.89 14.38 -20.50
N ARG A 173 1.94 14.24 -21.42
CA ARG A 173 1.18 15.41 -21.97
C ARG A 173 0.31 16.09 -20.92
N ILE A 174 -0.08 15.41 -19.85
CA ILE A 174 -0.89 15.97 -18.77
C ILE A 174 -0.06 16.55 -17.62
N TYR A 175 1.27 16.37 -17.60
CA TYR A 175 2.17 16.88 -16.55
C TYR A 175 2.05 18.38 -16.26
N PRO A 176 1.82 19.26 -17.25
CA PRO A 176 1.60 20.69 -16.97
C PRO A 176 0.39 20.97 -16.07
N PHE A 177 -0.57 20.05 -16.03
CA PHE A 177 -1.79 20.17 -15.23
C PHE A 177 -1.67 19.46 -13.87
N ILE A 178 -0.70 18.58 -13.72
CA ILE A 178 -0.40 17.92 -12.43
C ILE A 178 0.08 19.00 -11.45
N GLY A 179 -0.43 18.93 -10.23
CA GLY A 179 -0.08 19.89 -9.18
C GLY A 179 -1.04 21.06 -9.05
N LYS A 180 -1.95 21.26 -10.01
CA LYS A 180 -3.05 22.22 -9.88
C LYS A 180 -4.20 21.68 -9.03
N ILE A 181 -4.32 20.34 -8.97
CA ILE A 181 -5.40 19.63 -8.27
C ILE A 181 -4.74 18.62 -7.32
N GLY A 182 -5.32 18.46 -6.13
CA GLY A 182 -4.91 17.42 -5.17
C GLY A 182 -3.72 17.78 -4.28
N LYS A 183 -3.16 19.01 -4.37
CA LYS A 183 -2.10 19.44 -3.45
C LYS A 183 -2.64 19.39 -2.01
N PRO A 184 -1.96 18.67 -1.08
CA PRO A 184 -2.38 18.60 0.30
C PRO A 184 -2.24 19.96 1.00
N LYS A 185 -3.08 20.23 2.00
CA LYS A 185 -2.93 21.43 2.85
C LYS A 185 -1.67 21.37 3.70
N SER A 186 -1.18 20.18 4.01
CA SER A 186 0.04 19.95 4.79
C SER A 186 0.72 18.67 4.32
N PHE A 187 2.05 18.69 4.23
CA PHE A 187 2.86 17.52 3.92
C PHE A 187 3.26 16.72 5.17
N LYS A 188 2.84 17.13 6.37
CA LYS A 188 3.30 16.50 7.63
C LYS A 188 3.10 14.97 7.64
N ARG A 189 1.91 14.48 7.27
CA ARG A 189 1.65 13.03 7.20
C ARG A 189 2.56 12.34 6.19
N PHE A 190 2.75 12.94 5.02
CA PHE A 190 3.63 12.41 3.98
C PHE A 190 5.07 12.32 4.44
N LEU A 191 5.59 13.37 5.09
CA LEU A 191 6.96 13.41 5.59
C LEU A 191 7.23 12.30 6.62
N ILE A 192 6.30 12.08 7.56
CA ILE A 192 6.41 11.01 8.56
C ILE A 192 6.36 9.64 7.89
N GLN A 193 5.43 9.42 6.98
CA GLN A 193 5.30 8.15 6.26
C GLN A 193 6.50 7.89 5.36
N ALA A 194 7.03 8.88 4.64
CA ALA A 194 8.23 8.74 3.82
C ALA A 194 9.46 8.39 4.67
N ALA A 195 9.62 9.05 5.82
CA ALA A 195 10.68 8.74 6.78
C ALA A 195 10.57 7.30 7.31
N SER A 196 9.34 6.80 7.55
CA SER A 196 9.13 5.42 8.01
C SER A 196 9.52 4.37 6.95
N CYS A 197 9.46 4.70 5.65
CA CYS A 197 9.97 3.81 4.60
C CYS A 197 11.51 3.71 4.67
N ILE A 198 12.20 4.81 5.02
CA ILE A 198 13.67 4.83 5.17
C ILE A 198 14.12 4.04 6.40
N SER A 199 13.32 4.01 7.47
CA SER A 199 13.64 3.27 8.70
C SER A 199 13.10 1.85 8.74
N HIS A 200 12.31 1.43 7.73
CA HIS A 200 11.71 0.09 7.70
C HIS A 200 12.77 -1.02 7.64
N ASN A 201 12.63 -2.04 8.50
CA ASN A 201 13.51 -3.20 8.51
C ASN A 201 12.83 -4.42 9.15
N ALA A 202 12.06 -5.17 8.37
CA ALA A 202 11.41 -6.41 8.77
C ALA A 202 12.17 -7.68 8.29
N TYR A 203 13.27 -7.51 7.53
CA TYR A 203 13.90 -8.61 6.79
C TYR A 203 14.29 -9.81 7.67
N ALA A 204 14.84 -9.57 8.85
CA ALA A 204 15.24 -10.64 9.77
C ALA A 204 14.02 -11.40 10.34
N GLU A 205 12.87 -10.77 10.40
CA GLU A 205 11.66 -11.31 11.03
C GLU A 205 10.66 -11.91 10.03
N LEU A 206 10.91 -11.81 8.71
CA LEU A 206 9.98 -12.32 7.67
C LEU A 206 9.70 -13.83 7.80
N SER A 207 10.63 -14.61 8.34
CA SER A 207 10.42 -16.06 8.61
C SER A 207 9.32 -16.32 9.64
N ASN A 208 8.91 -15.33 10.42
CA ASN A 208 7.81 -15.42 11.37
C ASN A 208 6.42 -15.29 10.69
N ILE A 209 6.37 -14.92 9.41
CA ILE A 209 5.13 -14.90 8.64
C ILE A 209 4.75 -16.34 8.31
N VAL A 210 3.66 -16.82 8.91
CA VAL A 210 3.21 -18.22 8.80
C VAL A 210 2.04 -18.42 7.83
N CYS A 211 1.35 -17.33 7.44
CA CYS A 211 0.23 -17.42 6.53
C CYS A 211 0.70 -17.59 5.06
N PRO A 212 -0.12 -18.21 4.19
CA PRO A 212 0.14 -18.24 2.75
C PRO A 212 0.33 -16.83 2.22
N THR A 213 1.43 -16.61 1.47
CA THR A 213 1.84 -15.28 1.02
C THR A 213 2.07 -15.25 -0.48
N LEU A 214 1.48 -14.27 -1.18
CA LEU A 214 1.79 -13.96 -2.56
C LEU A 214 2.65 -12.69 -2.61
N VAL A 215 3.84 -12.79 -3.19
CA VAL A 215 4.75 -11.66 -3.40
C VAL A 215 4.73 -11.28 -4.86
N ILE A 216 4.42 -10.01 -5.17
CA ILE A 216 4.35 -9.50 -6.53
C ILE A 216 5.33 -8.35 -6.69
N GLY A 217 6.14 -8.37 -7.74
CA GLY A 217 7.07 -7.30 -8.10
C GLY A 217 7.08 -6.98 -9.59
N GLY A 218 7.82 -5.95 -9.96
CA GLY A 218 8.18 -5.63 -11.35
C GLY A 218 9.70 -5.67 -11.52
N ASP A 219 10.18 -6.17 -12.66
CA ASP A 219 11.61 -6.27 -12.94
C ASP A 219 12.26 -4.92 -13.31
N CYS A 220 11.45 -3.86 -13.44
CA CYS A 220 11.88 -2.50 -13.71
C CYS A 220 11.58 -1.53 -12.56
N ASP A 221 11.35 -2.03 -11.33
CA ASP A 221 11.02 -1.19 -10.17
C ASP A 221 12.19 -0.29 -9.75
N LYS A 222 12.03 1.03 -9.94
CA LYS A 222 13.03 2.06 -9.62
C LYS A 222 12.85 2.67 -8.21
N ILE A 223 11.84 2.22 -7.46
CA ILE A 223 11.49 2.77 -6.14
C ILE A 223 11.95 1.85 -5.03
N VAL A 224 11.62 0.56 -5.09
CA VAL A 224 12.06 -0.41 -4.08
C VAL A 224 13.21 -1.31 -4.57
N GLY A 225 13.48 -1.29 -5.88
CA GLY A 225 14.50 -2.11 -6.52
C GLY A 225 13.97 -3.44 -7.05
N THR A 226 14.60 -3.92 -8.11
CA THR A 226 14.15 -5.11 -8.88
C THR A 226 14.28 -6.42 -8.13
N THR A 227 15.11 -6.48 -7.08
CA THR A 227 15.35 -7.68 -6.27
C THR A 227 14.52 -7.76 -5.00
N ALA A 228 13.78 -6.69 -4.65
CA ALA A 228 13.08 -6.60 -3.37
C ALA A 228 12.03 -7.72 -3.18
N ALA A 229 11.21 -7.97 -4.19
CA ALA A 229 10.19 -9.03 -4.14
C ALA A 229 10.82 -10.42 -3.98
N SER A 230 11.87 -10.72 -4.73
CA SER A 230 12.59 -11.99 -4.63
C SER A 230 13.26 -12.18 -3.26
N ALA A 231 13.77 -11.10 -2.66
CA ALA A 231 14.36 -11.14 -1.32
C ALA A 231 13.30 -11.47 -0.25
N ILE A 232 12.09 -10.91 -0.36
CA ILE A 232 10.95 -11.23 0.52
C ILE A 232 10.57 -12.71 0.37
N ALA A 233 10.31 -13.16 -0.86
CA ALA A 233 9.84 -14.51 -1.13
C ALA A 233 10.82 -15.57 -0.65
N LYS A 234 12.14 -15.34 -0.70
CA LYS A 234 13.15 -16.26 -0.18
C LYS A 234 13.10 -16.45 1.33
N LYS A 235 12.52 -15.49 2.07
CA LYS A 235 12.48 -15.53 3.54
C LYS A 235 11.17 -16.08 4.11
N ILE A 236 10.09 -16.03 3.35
CA ILE A 236 8.77 -16.51 3.79
C ILE A 236 8.54 -17.91 3.25
N SER A 237 8.47 -18.89 4.13
CA SER A 237 8.43 -20.33 3.77
C SER A 237 7.24 -20.72 2.90
N HIS A 238 6.08 -20.08 3.11
CA HIS A 238 4.83 -20.37 2.38
C HIS A 238 4.51 -19.24 1.39
N SER A 239 5.50 -18.84 0.57
CA SER A 239 5.32 -17.77 -0.40
C SER A 239 5.35 -18.26 -1.84
N GLU A 240 4.48 -17.64 -2.66
CA GLU A 240 4.53 -17.68 -4.12
C GLU A 240 5.11 -16.33 -4.61
N LEU A 241 6.00 -16.36 -5.60
CA LEU A 241 6.58 -15.16 -6.21
C LEU A 241 6.07 -14.99 -7.62
N PHE A 242 5.66 -13.77 -7.95
CA PHE A 242 5.35 -13.38 -9.33
C PHE A 242 6.01 -12.04 -9.70
N ILE A 243 6.73 -12.01 -10.82
CA ILE A 243 7.40 -10.81 -11.33
C ILE A 243 6.82 -10.44 -12.68
N TYR A 244 6.32 -9.21 -12.79
CA TYR A 244 5.90 -8.63 -14.06
C TYR A 244 7.10 -8.14 -14.88
N ASN A 245 7.28 -8.70 -16.07
CA ASN A 245 8.36 -8.31 -16.98
C ASN A 245 8.03 -6.96 -17.64
N GLY A 246 9.02 -6.06 -17.68
CA GLY A 246 8.93 -4.73 -18.27
C GLY A 246 8.08 -3.74 -17.50
N LEU A 247 7.59 -4.09 -16.30
CA LEU A 247 6.83 -3.19 -15.42
C LEU A 247 7.66 -2.78 -14.21
N GLY A 248 7.37 -1.56 -13.73
CA GLY A 248 7.98 -0.98 -12.55
C GLY A 248 7.11 -1.06 -11.32
N HIS A 249 7.24 -0.03 -10.48
CA HIS A 249 6.52 0.08 -9.21
C HIS A 249 4.99 0.15 -9.38
N ALA A 250 4.50 0.71 -10.50
CA ALA A 250 3.08 0.79 -10.83
C ALA A 250 2.53 -0.47 -11.51
N ALA A 251 3.18 -1.64 -11.38
CA ALA A 251 2.68 -2.89 -11.95
C ALA A 251 1.23 -3.19 -11.52
N TYR A 252 0.82 -2.79 -10.33
CA TYR A 252 -0.54 -2.95 -9.81
C TYR A 252 -1.60 -2.10 -10.55
N GLU A 253 -1.18 -1.07 -11.31
CA GLU A 253 -2.05 -0.25 -12.14
C GLU A 253 -1.95 -0.60 -13.64
N GLU A 254 -0.75 -0.99 -14.09
CA GLU A 254 -0.49 -1.26 -15.50
C GLU A 254 -0.85 -2.68 -15.94
N ALA A 255 -0.67 -3.67 -15.06
CA ALA A 255 -0.93 -5.07 -15.39
C ALA A 255 -2.42 -5.37 -15.33
N LYS A 256 -2.99 -5.76 -16.48
CA LYS A 256 -4.43 -6.02 -16.60
C LYS A 256 -4.93 -7.19 -15.75
N ASP A 257 -4.07 -8.18 -15.52
CA ASP A 257 -4.34 -9.39 -14.75
C ASP A 257 -3.98 -9.29 -13.26
N PHE A 258 -3.51 -8.12 -12.79
CA PHE A 258 -3.03 -7.95 -11.40
C PHE A 258 -4.10 -8.35 -10.37
N ASN A 259 -5.28 -7.76 -10.49
CA ASN A 259 -6.37 -8.03 -9.55
C ASN A 259 -6.94 -9.45 -9.71
N GLU A 260 -6.97 -9.99 -10.93
CA GLU A 260 -7.41 -11.37 -11.20
C GLU A 260 -6.44 -12.38 -10.55
N ARG A 261 -5.14 -12.16 -10.67
CA ARG A 261 -4.11 -12.99 -10.04
C ARG A 261 -4.25 -13.03 -8.52
N ILE A 262 -4.48 -11.87 -7.90
CA ILE A 262 -4.74 -11.78 -6.46
C ILE A 262 -6.01 -12.51 -6.08
N LEU A 263 -7.12 -12.28 -6.81
CA LEU A 263 -8.39 -12.96 -6.53
C LEU A 263 -8.22 -14.49 -6.63
N ASN A 264 -7.53 -14.98 -7.66
CA ASN A 264 -7.25 -16.41 -7.81
C ASN A 264 -6.42 -16.97 -6.65
N PHE A 265 -5.46 -16.23 -6.12
CA PHE A 265 -4.70 -16.63 -4.91
C PHE A 265 -5.59 -16.64 -3.66
N LEU A 266 -6.43 -15.65 -3.48
CA LEU A 266 -7.30 -15.51 -2.31
C LEU A 266 -8.42 -16.57 -2.26
N THR A 267 -8.87 -17.06 -3.40
CA THR A 267 -10.02 -17.98 -3.52
C THR A 267 -9.63 -19.47 -3.63
N ARG A 268 -8.35 -19.78 -3.73
CA ARG A 268 -7.84 -21.18 -3.65
C ARG A 268 -8.05 -21.81 -2.30
#